data_74fae769f3638100067d2ea2c9715698
#
_entry.id   74fae769f3638100067d2ea2c9715698
#
_cell.length_a   1.000
_cell.length_b   1.000
_cell.length_c   1.000
_cell.angle_alpha   90.00
_cell.angle_beta   90.00
_cell.angle_gamma   90.00
#
_symmetry.space_group_name_H-M   'P 1'
#
loop_
_entity.id
_entity.type
_entity.pdbx_description
1 polymer ?
#
loop_
_entity_poly.entity_id
_entity_poly.type
_entity_poly.pdbx_seq_one_letter_code
_entity_poly.pdbx_strand_id
1 'polypeptide(L)'
;MPSASHDQIELQEIAPGYSSRFTDWGGITVAFEKAHAGQDASAMVRGLPDDRCQAPHWGFLFSGKIVVHFDDHTETIEGGQAYYIAPGHAIEFLEDSEALEFTPTAALEQTFAAIRRNSAAANSSDV
;
A
#
# COMPACT_ATOMS: atom_id res chain seq x y z
N MET A 1 18.92 5.06 13.14
CA MET A 1 17.83 4.61 14.02
C MET A 1 17.62 3.12 13.80
N PRO A 2 17.97 2.23 14.77
CA PRO A 2 17.84 0.78 14.60
C PRO A 2 16.42 0.26 14.79
N SER A 3 15.52 1.07 15.35
CA SER A 3 14.12 0.73 15.55
C SER A 3 13.29 2.00 15.68
N ALA A 4 12.00 1.90 15.43
CA ALA A 4 11.08 2.99 15.65
C ALA A 4 9.70 2.44 15.97
N SER A 5 9.01 3.10 16.89
CA SER A 5 7.59 2.87 17.08
C SER A 5 6.78 3.69 16.08
N HIS A 6 5.55 3.32 15.89
CA HIS A 6 4.60 3.99 14.99
C HIS A 6 4.65 5.53 15.13
N ASP A 7 4.60 6.05 16.36
CA ASP A 7 4.51 7.49 16.60
C ASP A 7 5.82 8.25 16.34
N GLN A 8 6.91 7.54 16.15
CA GLN A 8 8.22 8.15 15.87
C GLN A 8 8.44 8.40 14.37
N ILE A 9 7.57 7.92 13.52
CA ILE A 9 7.68 8.06 12.07
C ILE A 9 6.60 9.03 11.59
N GLU A 10 6.99 9.99 10.74
CA GLU A 10 6.09 11.02 10.24
C GLU A 10 4.93 10.42 9.44
N LEU A 11 3.71 10.93 9.69
CA LEU A 11 2.52 10.53 8.95
C LEU A 11 2.51 11.19 7.57
N GLN A 12 2.24 10.41 6.54
CA GLN A 12 2.03 10.90 5.19
C GLN A 12 0.69 10.39 4.66
N GLU A 13 -0.09 11.27 4.07
CA GLU A 13 -1.28 10.89 3.35
C GLU A 13 -0.88 10.49 1.93
N ILE A 14 -1.03 9.21 1.60
CA ILE A 14 -0.66 8.67 0.29
C ILE A 14 -1.79 8.97 -0.72
N ALA A 15 -3.02 8.80 -0.29
CA ALA A 15 -4.23 9.12 -1.05
C ALA A 15 -5.36 9.35 -0.04
N PRO A 16 -6.49 9.94 -0.43
CA PRO A 16 -7.62 10.10 0.49
C PRO A 16 -8.02 8.77 1.10
N GLY A 17 -8.04 8.70 2.44
CA GLY A 17 -8.37 7.48 3.16
C GLY A 17 -7.26 6.43 3.25
N TYR A 18 -6.07 6.76 2.78
CA TYR A 18 -4.90 5.88 2.83
C TYR A 18 -3.70 6.67 3.34
N SER A 19 -3.18 6.32 4.49
CA SER A 19 -2.03 6.98 5.09
C SER A 19 -0.95 5.98 5.46
N SER A 20 0.28 6.48 5.54
CA SER A 20 1.45 5.65 5.87
C SER A 20 2.43 6.43 6.70
N ARG A 21 3.08 5.72 7.64
CA ARG A 21 4.25 6.20 8.38
C ARG A 21 5.40 5.30 7.97
N PHE A 22 6.29 5.79 7.12
CA PHE A 22 7.34 4.94 6.57
C PHE A 22 8.72 5.57 6.64
N THR A 23 9.71 4.70 6.68
CA THR A 23 11.13 5.06 6.66
C THR A 23 11.91 4.01 5.87
N ASP A 24 13.04 4.40 5.33
CA ASP A 24 13.88 3.52 4.52
C ASP A 24 15.09 3.08 5.33
N TRP A 25 15.24 1.77 5.52
CA TRP A 25 16.35 1.17 6.24
C TRP A 25 17.04 0.11 5.38
N GLY A 26 18.28 0.38 4.97
CA GLY A 26 19.08 -0.63 4.27
C GLY A 26 18.46 -1.11 2.96
N GLY A 27 17.78 -0.23 2.23
CA GLY A 27 17.15 -0.57 0.97
C GLY A 27 15.75 -1.16 1.09
N ILE A 28 15.21 -1.21 2.30
CA ILE A 28 13.85 -1.69 2.58
C ILE A 28 13.04 -0.53 3.17
N THR A 29 11.86 -0.30 2.62
CA THR A 29 10.89 0.63 3.18
C THR A 29 10.05 -0.09 4.21
N VAL A 30 10.04 0.42 5.43
CA VAL A 30 9.27 -0.11 6.56
C VAL A 30 8.11 0.85 6.79
N ALA A 31 6.88 0.34 6.69
CA ALA A 31 5.69 1.19 6.71
C ALA A 31 4.63 0.67 7.69
N PHE A 32 4.15 1.57 8.54
CA PHE A 32 2.90 1.37 9.27
C PHE A 32 1.80 2.02 8.44
N GLU A 33 0.89 1.23 7.91
CA GLU A 33 -0.12 1.68 6.98
C GLU A 33 -1.53 1.58 7.55
N LYS A 34 -2.38 2.53 7.14
CA LYS A 34 -3.78 2.58 7.55
C LYS A 34 -4.64 2.95 6.35
N ALA A 35 -5.68 2.17 6.10
CA ALA A 35 -6.63 2.45 5.02
C ALA A 35 -8.05 2.26 5.52
N HIS A 36 -8.96 3.13 5.05
CA HIS A 36 -10.38 3.03 5.36
C HIS A 36 -11.07 1.98 4.48
N ALA A 37 -12.12 1.37 5.02
CA ALA A 37 -12.98 0.46 4.28
C ALA A 37 -13.51 1.12 3.01
N GLY A 38 -13.61 0.34 1.94
CA GLY A 38 -14.07 0.83 0.64
C GLY A 38 -12.98 1.44 -0.21
N GLN A 39 -11.77 1.59 0.32
CA GLN A 39 -10.63 2.10 -0.44
C GLN A 39 -10.22 1.05 -1.47
N ASP A 40 -10.26 1.41 -2.74
CA ASP A 40 -9.82 0.56 -3.84
C ASP A 40 -8.52 1.12 -4.40
N ALA A 41 -7.43 0.42 -4.14
CA ALA A 41 -6.11 0.86 -4.57
C ALA A 41 -5.86 0.63 -6.06
N SER A 42 -6.75 -0.05 -6.78
CA SER A 42 -6.56 -0.30 -8.20
C SER A 42 -6.48 0.99 -9.02
N ALA A 43 -7.29 1.98 -8.67
CA ALA A 43 -7.25 3.29 -9.35
C ALA A 43 -5.94 4.04 -9.07
N MET A 44 -5.33 3.81 -7.92
CA MET A 44 -4.08 4.47 -7.53
C MET A 44 -2.90 4.00 -8.37
N VAL A 45 -2.92 2.74 -8.81
CA VAL A 45 -1.80 2.12 -9.54
C VAL A 45 -2.03 2.09 -11.06
N ARG A 46 -3.04 2.81 -11.54
CA ARG A 46 -3.31 2.92 -12.97
C ARG A 46 -2.10 3.52 -13.70
N GLY A 47 -1.74 2.91 -14.83
CA GLY A 47 -0.58 3.31 -15.61
C GLY A 47 0.68 2.52 -15.35
N LEU A 48 0.70 1.72 -14.27
CA LEU A 48 1.74 0.71 -14.07
C LEU A 48 1.48 -0.49 -15.00
N PRO A 49 2.47 -1.38 -15.18
CA PRO A 49 2.26 -2.57 -16.02
C PRO A 49 0.99 -3.32 -15.59
N ASP A 50 0.08 -3.55 -16.53
CA ASP A 50 -1.23 -4.18 -16.31
C ASP A 50 -2.11 -3.44 -15.29
N ASP A 51 -1.83 -2.16 -15.04
CA ASP A 51 -2.49 -1.35 -14.01
C ASP A 51 -2.39 -1.99 -12.61
N ARG A 52 -1.25 -2.58 -12.31
CA ARG A 52 -1.01 -3.28 -11.06
C ARG A 52 0.32 -2.87 -10.43
N CYS A 53 0.39 -2.94 -9.11
CA CYS A 53 1.61 -2.69 -8.36
C CYS A 53 2.60 -3.82 -8.61
N GLN A 54 3.82 -3.47 -8.97
CA GLN A 54 4.88 -4.44 -9.26
C GLN A 54 5.85 -4.64 -8.09
N ALA A 55 5.61 -3.98 -6.97
CA ALA A 55 6.44 -4.13 -5.79
C ALA A 55 5.98 -5.31 -4.95
N PRO A 56 6.88 -6.23 -4.56
CA PRO A 56 6.51 -7.29 -3.62
C PRO A 56 6.42 -6.71 -2.20
N HIS A 57 5.53 -7.26 -1.39
CA HIS A 57 5.35 -6.83 0.00
C HIS A 57 5.38 -8.01 0.95
N TRP A 58 6.02 -7.82 2.09
CA TRP A 58 5.96 -8.73 3.23
C TRP A 58 5.38 -7.95 4.39
N GLY A 59 4.46 -8.53 5.15
CA GLY A 59 3.86 -7.79 6.22
C GLY A 59 3.03 -8.59 7.18
N PHE A 60 2.39 -7.85 8.08
CA PHE A 60 1.45 -8.38 9.05
C PHE A 60 0.26 -7.43 9.12
N LEU A 61 -0.93 -7.98 8.91
CA LEU A 61 -2.18 -7.22 9.03
C LEU A 61 -2.61 -7.26 10.50
N PHE A 62 -2.58 -6.13 11.18
CA PHE A 62 -2.99 -6.05 12.58
C PHE A 62 -4.50 -6.18 12.73
N SER A 63 -5.24 -5.53 11.85
CA SER A 63 -6.70 -5.52 11.87
C SER A 63 -7.23 -5.27 10.48
N GLY A 64 -8.47 -5.67 10.25
CA GLY A 64 -9.16 -5.44 8.99
C GLY A 64 -9.18 -6.66 8.08
N LYS A 65 -9.49 -6.41 6.83
CA LYS A 65 -9.61 -7.45 5.81
C LYS A 65 -9.35 -6.84 4.45
N ILE A 66 -8.45 -7.46 3.69
CA ILE A 66 -8.10 -7.01 2.34
C ILE A 66 -8.26 -8.16 1.35
N VAL A 67 -8.57 -7.80 0.10
CA VAL A 67 -8.53 -8.71 -1.04
C VAL A 67 -7.42 -8.25 -1.96
N VAL A 68 -6.54 -9.17 -2.31
CA VAL A 68 -5.44 -8.93 -3.25
C VAL A 68 -5.85 -9.55 -4.58
N HIS A 69 -5.94 -8.72 -5.61
CA HIS A 69 -6.35 -9.13 -6.95
C HIS A 69 -5.13 -9.34 -7.83
N PHE A 70 -5.01 -10.53 -8.40
CA PHE A 70 -4.04 -10.89 -9.44
C PHE A 70 -4.79 -11.15 -10.75
N ASP A 71 -4.07 -11.37 -11.84
CA ASP A 71 -4.71 -11.63 -13.15
C ASP A 71 -5.59 -12.87 -13.15
N ASP A 72 -5.17 -13.91 -12.43
CA ASP A 72 -5.78 -15.25 -12.52
C ASP A 72 -6.47 -15.69 -11.22
N HIS A 73 -6.35 -14.93 -10.13
CA HIS A 73 -6.91 -15.30 -8.83
C HIS A 73 -6.96 -14.12 -7.88
N THR A 74 -7.63 -14.31 -6.75
CA THR A 74 -7.61 -13.39 -5.63
C THR A 74 -7.15 -14.11 -4.38
N GLU A 75 -6.57 -13.35 -3.44
CA GLU A 75 -6.20 -13.84 -2.12
C GLU A 75 -6.81 -12.91 -1.09
N THR A 76 -7.35 -13.48 -0.01
CA THR A 76 -7.93 -12.70 1.09
C THR A 76 -7.01 -12.79 2.30
N ILE A 77 -6.71 -11.65 2.91
CA ILE A 77 -5.88 -11.55 4.12
C ILE A 77 -6.72 -10.90 5.21
N GLU A 78 -6.71 -11.53 6.39
CA GLU A 78 -7.50 -11.07 7.54
C GLU A 78 -6.59 -10.64 8.69
N GLY A 79 -7.10 -9.80 9.56
CA GLY A 79 -6.38 -9.33 10.74
C GLY A 79 -5.79 -10.49 11.53
N GLY A 80 -4.53 -10.32 11.95
CA GLY A 80 -3.78 -11.34 12.67
C GLY A 80 -2.93 -12.24 11.77
N GLN A 81 -2.94 -12.00 10.46
CA GLN A 81 -2.17 -12.84 9.52
C GLN A 81 -0.93 -12.12 9.01
N ALA A 82 0.18 -12.86 8.94
CA ALA A 82 1.35 -12.46 8.17
C ALA A 82 1.10 -12.75 6.70
N TYR A 83 1.68 -11.91 5.81
CA TYR A 83 1.43 -12.10 4.39
C TYR A 83 2.67 -11.85 3.54
N TYR A 84 2.66 -12.43 2.36
CA TYR A 84 3.52 -12.08 1.25
C TYR A 84 2.62 -11.76 0.06
N ILE A 85 2.80 -10.60 -0.55
CA ILE A 85 2.06 -10.20 -1.74
C ILE A 85 3.04 -10.09 -2.91
N ALA A 86 2.88 -10.98 -3.87
CA ALA A 86 3.74 -11.02 -5.06
C ALA A 86 3.51 -9.80 -5.98
N PRO A 87 4.48 -9.44 -6.84
CA PRO A 87 4.27 -8.42 -7.86
C PRO A 87 3.07 -8.72 -8.75
N GLY A 88 2.44 -7.68 -9.29
CA GLY A 88 1.31 -7.83 -10.21
C GLY A 88 -0.04 -7.84 -9.51
N HIS A 89 -0.19 -7.08 -8.44
CA HIS A 89 -1.40 -7.04 -7.62
C HIS A 89 -2.07 -5.67 -7.60
N ALA A 90 -3.36 -5.69 -7.28
CA ALA A 90 -4.12 -4.53 -6.84
C ALA A 90 -4.86 -4.90 -5.56
N ILE A 91 -4.98 -3.96 -4.62
CA ILE A 91 -5.52 -4.24 -3.30
C ILE A 91 -6.85 -3.51 -3.11
N GLU A 92 -7.82 -4.22 -2.55
CA GLU A 92 -9.11 -3.67 -2.14
C GLU A 92 -9.26 -3.85 -0.64
N PHE A 93 -9.60 -2.77 0.07
CA PHE A 93 -9.78 -2.79 1.52
C PHE A 93 -11.26 -3.00 1.84
N LEU A 94 -11.62 -4.18 2.33
CA LEU A 94 -13.00 -4.51 2.66
C LEU A 94 -13.42 -3.93 4.00
N GLU A 95 -12.47 -3.74 4.92
CA GLU A 95 -12.67 -3.17 6.26
C GLU A 95 -11.57 -2.17 6.53
N ASP A 96 -11.78 -1.30 7.52
CA ASP A 96 -10.70 -0.44 8.00
C ASP A 96 -9.53 -1.32 8.41
N SER A 97 -8.36 -1.06 7.85
CA SER A 97 -7.21 -1.96 7.95
C SER A 97 -5.97 -1.24 8.43
N GLU A 98 -5.17 -1.92 9.25
CA GLU A 98 -3.86 -1.45 9.71
C GLU A 98 -2.85 -2.57 9.54
N ALA A 99 -1.70 -2.23 8.98
CA ALA A 99 -0.66 -3.20 8.67
C ALA A 99 0.74 -2.65 8.96
N LEU A 100 1.67 -3.56 9.19
CA LEU A 100 3.11 -3.28 9.11
C LEU A 100 3.63 -3.99 7.86
N GLU A 101 4.27 -3.24 6.98
CA GLU A 101 4.67 -3.76 5.68
C GLU A 101 6.13 -3.42 5.36
N PHE A 102 6.82 -4.35 4.73
CA PHE A 102 8.20 -4.23 4.30
C PHE A 102 8.26 -4.40 2.78
N THR A 103 8.89 -3.45 2.10
CA THR A 103 8.95 -3.45 0.63
C THR A 103 10.33 -2.97 0.18
N PRO A 104 10.96 -3.60 -0.83
CA PRO A 104 12.18 -3.05 -1.39
C PRO A 104 11.96 -1.62 -1.88
N THR A 105 12.77 -0.69 -1.38
CA THR A 105 12.59 0.75 -1.65
C THR A 105 12.61 1.04 -3.14
N ALA A 106 13.53 0.44 -3.87
CA ALA A 106 13.65 0.65 -5.32
C ALA A 106 12.37 0.23 -6.06
N ALA A 107 11.71 -0.84 -5.62
CA ALA A 107 10.47 -1.31 -6.24
C ALA A 107 9.29 -0.36 -5.97
N LEU A 108 9.30 0.35 -4.85
CA LEU A 108 8.23 1.28 -4.49
C LEU A 108 8.27 2.60 -5.27
N GLU A 109 9.43 2.99 -5.81
CA GLU A 109 9.57 4.29 -6.49
C GLU A 109 8.57 4.44 -7.62
N GLN A 110 8.42 3.43 -8.46
CA GLN A 110 7.48 3.42 -9.57
C GLN A 110 6.03 3.51 -9.08
N THR A 111 5.71 2.74 -8.04
CA THR A 111 4.37 2.69 -7.47
C THR A 111 3.97 4.03 -6.87
N PHE A 112 4.84 4.65 -6.07
CA PHE A 112 4.56 5.95 -5.48
C PHE A 112 4.44 7.04 -6.55
N ALA A 113 5.26 6.99 -7.60
CA ALA A 113 5.15 7.94 -8.71
C ALA A 113 3.79 7.84 -9.39
N ALA A 114 3.29 6.61 -9.61
CA ALA A 114 1.98 6.38 -10.18
C ALA A 114 0.86 6.88 -9.26
N ILE A 115 0.94 6.58 -7.97
CA ILE A 115 -0.05 7.03 -6.99
C ILE A 115 -0.13 8.55 -6.94
N ARG A 116 1.02 9.23 -6.88
CA ARG A 116 1.06 10.69 -6.86
C ARG A 116 0.47 11.28 -8.14
N ARG A 117 0.80 10.73 -9.29
CA ARG A 117 0.29 11.18 -10.58
C ARG A 117 -1.23 11.01 -10.67
N ASN A 118 -1.74 9.85 -10.25
CA ASN A 118 -3.16 9.56 -10.30
C ASN A 118 -3.96 10.41 -9.30
N SER A 119 -3.42 10.66 -8.12
CA SER A 119 -4.04 11.53 -7.13
C SER A 119 -4.09 12.99 -7.62
N ALA A 120 -3.03 13.48 -8.24
CA ALA A 120 -2.98 14.83 -8.81
C ALA A 120 -3.98 14.98 -9.96
N ALA A 121 -4.10 13.97 -10.84
CA ALA A 121 -5.07 13.98 -11.93
C ALA A 121 -6.50 13.99 -11.42
N ALA A 122 -6.81 13.21 -10.39
CA ALA A 122 -8.13 13.20 -9.75
C ALA A 122 -8.48 14.57 -9.15
N ASN A 123 -7.51 15.20 -8.45
CA ASN A 123 -7.71 16.53 -7.89
C ASN A 123 -7.92 17.58 -8.97
N SER A 124 -7.22 17.46 -10.10
CA SER A 124 -7.36 18.38 -11.23
C SER A 124 -8.73 18.28 -11.89
N SER A 125 -9.32 17.09 -11.93
CA SER A 125 -10.62 16.87 -12.57
C SER A 125 -11.78 17.42 -11.75
N ASP A 126 -11.55 17.77 -10.48
CA ASP A 126 -12.56 18.34 -9.59
C ASP A 126 -12.71 19.86 -9.72
N VAL A 127 -11.97 20.48 -10.61
CA VAL A 127 -11.97 21.94 -10.81
C VAL A 127 -12.99 22.36 -11.86
#